data_7c9bc29cc8aa916edebcfb1a7610d8ac
#
_entry.id   7c9bc29cc8aa916edebcfb1a7610d8ac
#
_cell.length_a   1.000
_cell.length_b   1.000
_cell.length_c   1.000
_cell.angle_alpha   90.00
_cell.angle_beta   90.00
_cell.angle_gamma   90.00
#
_symmetry.space_group_name_H-M   'P 1'
#
loop_
_entity.id
_entity.type
_entity.pdbx_description
1 polymer ?
#
loop_
_entity_poly.entity_id
_entity_poly.type
_entity_poly.pdbx_seq_one_letter_code
_entity_poly.pdbx_strand_id
1 'polypeptide(L)'
;MKTTIFAKTGLLSCSLLLAASLFVACSDDEKYDVVGNPDNLVYFKANAENTITGTIVHTPVGHFGAVDAKFPVRILRPATQETRVTVTIDNSLIAAYNEANGTNYVAMPESAIDASRLTVTIPKDSIAARDTIVVKVLESAFPNLNEKAYLLPIRISQVQGDGKGSEERGIGYVLVSTEDKLIKEIGSADDVLGSVLTDYAGWTAKYSTGAEINAGELFDGSLENGPQLRTDGNEGKNTCVIVDMQKQQNVSGFRLARYWKSYWGGWWIEEYYFSSVHIDLSNDGTTWTEAGTALEADMPKADGYQYISFYGPVPARYLRLTIESGESAVSSLAELGVFVN
;
A
#
# COMPACT_ATOMS: atom_id res chain seq x y z
N MET A 1 -26.57 61.99 -13.07
CA MET A 1 -25.50 62.54 -13.93
C MET A 1 -24.17 61.92 -13.54
N LYS A 2 -23.49 61.38 -14.52
CA LYS A 2 -22.20 60.66 -14.55
C LYS A 2 -22.17 59.20 -14.18
N THR A 3 -22.35 58.45 -15.22
CA THR A 3 -21.89 57.11 -15.56
C THR A 3 -20.39 56.96 -15.31
N THR A 4 -19.97 55.85 -14.77
CA THR A 4 -18.65 55.30 -15.07
C THR A 4 -18.72 53.79 -15.23
N ILE A 5 -18.54 53.38 -16.46
CA ILE A 5 -18.29 52.03 -16.96
C ILE A 5 -16.86 51.68 -16.54
N PHE A 6 -16.67 50.55 -15.90
CA PHE A 6 -15.36 49.83 -15.92
C PHE A 6 -15.55 48.37 -16.36
N ALA A 7 -14.96 48.17 -17.45
CA ALA A 7 -14.57 47.08 -18.27
C ALA A 7 -14.53 45.70 -17.64
N LYS A 8 -15.24 44.77 -18.30
CA LYS A 8 -14.98 43.35 -18.35
C LYS A 8 -13.80 43.10 -19.28
N THR A 9 -12.63 42.86 -18.76
CA THR A 9 -11.54 42.20 -19.50
C THR A 9 -10.66 41.46 -18.48
N GLY A 10 -10.75 40.14 -18.42
CA GLY A 10 -9.91 39.34 -17.53
C GLY A 10 -10.32 37.89 -17.36
N LEU A 11 -11.05 37.32 -18.31
CA LEU A 11 -11.45 35.92 -18.19
C LEU A 11 -11.32 35.12 -19.50
N LEU A 12 -10.23 35.35 -20.24
CA LEU A 12 -9.99 34.63 -21.50
C LEU A 12 -8.53 34.18 -21.71
N SER A 13 -7.71 34.14 -20.68
CA SER A 13 -6.32 33.65 -20.79
C SER A 13 -5.95 32.44 -19.96
N CYS A 14 -6.91 31.80 -19.25
CA CYS A 14 -6.64 30.58 -18.46
C CYS A 14 -7.15 29.28 -19.10
N SER A 15 -7.88 29.36 -20.20
CA SER A 15 -8.46 28.15 -20.86
C SER A 15 -7.64 27.61 -22.03
N LEU A 16 -6.50 28.22 -22.36
CA LEU A 16 -5.64 27.77 -23.47
C LEU A 16 -4.40 27.01 -23.02
N LEU A 17 -4.11 26.95 -21.71
CA LEU A 17 -2.97 26.19 -21.16
C LEU A 17 -3.34 24.78 -20.66
N LEU A 18 -4.63 24.45 -20.59
CA LEU A 18 -5.08 23.10 -20.19
C LEU A 18 -5.32 22.15 -21.38
N ALA A 19 -5.25 22.63 -22.61
CA ALA A 19 -5.44 21.82 -23.81
C ALA A 19 -4.13 21.28 -24.41
N ALA A 20 -2.97 21.71 -23.90
CA ALA A 20 -1.66 21.25 -24.39
C ALA A 20 -1.08 20.05 -23.60
N SER A 21 -1.71 19.64 -22.51
CA SER A 21 -1.23 18.51 -21.69
C SER A 21 -1.93 17.17 -21.96
N LEU A 22 -2.84 17.11 -22.94
CA LEU A 22 -3.56 15.88 -23.30
C LEU A 22 -3.03 15.18 -24.55
N PHE A 23 -1.90 15.60 -25.11
CA PHE A 23 -1.30 14.96 -26.29
C PHE A 23 0.08 14.35 -26.04
N VAL A 24 0.45 14.06 -24.78
CA VAL A 24 1.66 13.28 -24.45
C VAL A 24 1.29 11.84 -24.04
N ALA A 25 0.09 11.39 -24.32
CA ALA A 25 -0.28 10.00 -24.16
C ALA A 25 -0.39 9.35 -25.52
N CYS A 26 0.63 8.63 -25.91
CA CYS A 26 0.83 7.72 -27.05
C CYS A 26 1.93 8.19 -27.99
N SER A 27 3.16 8.18 -27.53
CA SER A 27 4.26 7.86 -28.44
C SER A 27 5.03 6.68 -27.86
N ASP A 28 4.38 5.54 -27.78
CA ASP A 28 5.03 4.23 -27.66
C ASP A 28 5.71 3.81 -28.99
N ASP A 29 5.73 4.69 -29.95
CA ASP A 29 6.64 4.60 -31.08
C ASP A 29 7.97 5.24 -30.62
N GLU A 30 8.78 4.48 -29.86
CA GLU A 30 10.21 4.68 -29.99
C GLU A 30 10.49 4.68 -31.48
N LYS A 31 10.83 5.84 -32.01
CA LYS A 31 11.34 5.98 -33.37
C LYS A 31 12.66 5.24 -33.43
N TYR A 32 12.59 3.91 -33.45
CA TYR A 32 13.69 3.13 -33.94
C TYR A 32 13.89 3.58 -35.36
N ASP A 33 14.94 4.32 -35.63
CA ASP A 33 15.40 4.58 -36.97
C ASP A 33 15.85 3.22 -37.52
N VAL A 34 14.88 2.47 -38.01
CA VAL A 34 15.06 1.15 -38.61
C VAL A 34 15.96 1.26 -39.85
N VAL A 35 16.11 2.48 -40.38
CA VAL A 35 16.92 2.78 -41.55
C VAL A 35 18.35 3.14 -41.17
N GLY A 36 18.58 3.70 -39.98
CA GLY A 36 19.88 4.19 -39.49
C GLY A 36 20.62 3.27 -38.56
N ASN A 37 19.95 2.32 -37.86
CA ASN A 37 20.60 1.39 -36.93
C ASN A 37 20.57 -0.04 -37.45
N PRO A 38 21.66 -0.56 -38.06
CA PRO A 38 21.74 -1.94 -38.56
C PRO A 38 21.70 -2.98 -37.44
N ASP A 39 21.92 -2.58 -36.17
CA ASP A 39 22.01 -3.49 -35.04
C ASP A 39 20.64 -4.08 -34.68
N ASN A 40 20.63 -5.35 -34.37
CA ASN A 40 19.46 -6.03 -33.85
C ASN A 40 19.49 -5.91 -32.32
N LEU A 41 18.69 -4.98 -31.75
CA LEU A 41 18.78 -4.65 -30.34
C LEU A 41 18.03 -5.66 -29.46
N VAL A 42 18.70 -6.11 -28.40
CA VAL A 42 18.14 -6.96 -27.34
C VAL A 42 17.73 -6.08 -26.16
N TYR A 43 16.53 -6.27 -25.64
CA TYR A 43 15.94 -5.40 -24.64
C TYR A 43 14.97 -6.13 -23.68
N PHE A 44 14.67 -5.51 -22.54
CA PHE A 44 13.63 -5.96 -21.63
C PHE A 44 12.25 -5.48 -22.09
N LYS A 45 11.22 -6.31 -21.84
CA LYS A 45 9.82 -5.95 -22.04
C LYS A 45 8.99 -6.38 -20.84
N ALA A 46 9.25 -5.74 -19.66
CA ALA A 46 8.45 -5.97 -18.45
C ALA A 46 7.24 -5.00 -18.40
N ASN A 47 7.49 -3.70 -18.50
CA ASN A 47 6.50 -2.63 -18.63
C ASN A 47 7.14 -1.47 -19.41
N ALA A 48 6.49 -0.30 -19.48
CA ALA A 48 7.01 0.85 -20.22
C ALA A 48 8.40 1.30 -19.73
N GLU A 49 8.63 1.25 -18.42
CA GLU A 49 9.87 1.75 -17.79
C GLU A 49 10.83 0.62 -17.38
N ASN A 50 10.49 -0.65 -17.64
CA ASN A 50 11.20 -1.82 -17.13
C ASN A 50 11.45 -1.75 -15.61
N THR A 51 10.47 -1.21 -14.86
CA THR A 51 10.52 -1.04 -13.42
C THR A 51 9.51 -1.95 -12.74
N ILE A 52 9.96 -2.79 -11.82
CA ILE A 52 9.12 -3.69 -11.02
C ILE A 52 9.22 -3.27 -9.56
N THR A 53 8.08 -3.16 -8.90
CA THR A 53 8.01 -2.76 -7.49
C THR A 53 7.64 -3.94 -6.61
N GLY A 54 8.11 -3.92 -5.38
CA GLY A 54 7.70 -4.85 -4.33
C GLY A 54 7.76 -4.17 -2.97
N THR A 55 7.02 -4.71 -2.01
CA THR A 55 7.00 -4.20 -0.64
C THR A 55 7.28 -5.33 0.34
N ILE A 56 8.12 -5.05 1.32
CA ILE A 56 8.38 -5.90 2.47
C ILE A 56 7.73 -5.24 3.68
N VAL A 57 6.93 -5.99 4.41
CA VAL A 57 6.24 -5.49 5.60
C VAL A 57 6.87 -6.13 6.83
N HIS A 58 7.33 -5.28 7.74
CA HIS A 58 7.84 -5.67 9.05
C HIS A 58 6.71 -5.56 10.07
N THR A 59 6.55 -6.61 10.86
CA THR A 59 5.53 -6.66 11.93
C THR A 59 6.12 -7.31 13.17
N PRO A 60 5.51 -7.14 14.34
CA PRO A 60 5.91 -7.86 15.56
C PRO A 60 5.79 -9.39 15.46
N VAL A 61 5.04 -9.90 14.49
CA VAL A 61 4.78 -11.34 14.31
C VAL A 61 5.55 -11.96 13.15
N GLY A 62 6.33 -11.17 12.41
CA GLY A 62 7.14 -11.65 11.28
C GLY A 62 7.30 -10.62 10.18
N HIS A 63 7.89 -11.06 9.08
CA HIS A 63 8.14 -10.24 7.90
C HIS A 63 7.40 -10.85 6.71
N PHE A 64 6.71 -10.02 5.95
CA PHE A 64 5.80 -10.45 4.89
C PHE A 64 6.08 -9.69 3.59
N GLY A 65 5.64 -10.25 2.49
CA GLY A 65 5.80 -9.68 1.17
C GLY A 65 6.36 -10.69 0.19
N ALA A 66 6.43 -10.31 -1.07
CA ALA A 66 7.07 -11.10 -2.12
C ALA A 66 7.68 -10.14 -3.14
N VAL A 67 8.94 -10.37 -3.47
CA VAL A 67 9.62 -9.64 -4.53
C VAL A 67 10.15 -10.64 -5.54
N ASP A 68 9.39 -10.86 -6.61
CA ASP A 68 9.69 -11.79 -7.72
C ASP A 68 9.62 -10.98 -9.02
N ALA A 69 10.72 -10.32 -9.36
CA ALA A 69 10.79 -9.45 -10.52
C ALA A 69 11.11 -10.25 -11.79
N LYS A 70 10.25 -10.13 -12.80
CA LYS A 70 10.33 -10.85 -14.06
C LYS A 70 10.57 -9.90 -15.22
N PHE A 71 11.66 -10.11 -15.96
CA PHE A 71 12.04 -9.31 -17.11
C PHE A 71 12.10 -10.19 -18.37
N PRO A 72 11.02 -10.24 -19.15
CA PRO A 72 11.03 -10.87 -20.47
C PRO A 72 12.05 -10.21 -21.38
N VAL A 73 12.86 -11.02 -22.08
CA VAL A 73 13.89 -10.54 -23.02
C VAL A 73 13.40 -10.71 -24.45
N ARG A 74 13.56 -9.66 -25.24
CA ARG A 74 13.23 -9.63 -26.65
C ARG A 74 14.37 -9.08 -27.50
N ILE A 75 14.29 -9.35 -28.79
CA ILE A 75 15.15 -8.78 -29.83
C ILE A 75 14.25 -8.15 -30.91
N LEU A 76 14.69 -7.06 -31.54
CA LEU A 76 13.87 -6.29 -32.49
C LEU A 76 13.42 -7.08 -33.71
N ARG A 77 14.33 -7.86 -34.30
CA ARG A 77 14.08 -8.68 -35.47
C ARG A 77 14.36 -10.15 -35.15
N PRO A 78 13.75 -11.12 -35.85
CA PRO A 78 14.03 -12.52 -35.60
C PRO A 78 15.55 -12.81 -35.61
N ALA A 79 16.01 -13.48 -34.56
CA ALA A 79 17.41 -13.82 -34.42
C ALA A 79 17.88 -14.74 -35.54
N THR A 80 18.99 -14.43 -36.20
CA THR A 80 19.53 -15.23 -37.32
C THR A 80 20.20 -16.52 -36.83
N GLN A 81 20.53 -16.58 -35.53
CA GLN A 81 21.09 -17.74 -34.85
C GLN A 81 20.62 -17.76 -33.39
N GLU A 82 20.84 -18.88 -32.70
CA GLU A 82 20.61 -18.95 -31.27
C GLU A 82 21.43 -17.88 -30.55
N THR A 83 20.76 -17.07 -29.72
CA THR A 83 21.36 -15.92 -29.07
C THR A 83 21.21 -16.02 -27.57
N ARG A 84 22.34 -16.10 -26.88
CA ARG A 84 22.42 -16.14 -25.41
C ARG A 84 22.56 -14.74 -24.86
N VAL A 85 21.69 -14.39 -23.91
CA VAL A 85 21.66 -13.08 -23.26
C VAL A 85 21.99 -13.24 -21.78
N THR A 86 23.02 -12.54 -21.33
CA THR A 86 23.42 -12.51 -19.91
C THR A 86 23.14 -11.15 -19.31
N VAL A 87 22.58 -11.15 -18.11
CA VAL A 87 22.22 -9.99 -17.33
C VAL A 87 23.08 -9.95 -16.08
N THR A 88 23.43 -8.76 -15.61
CA THR A 88 24.17 -8.54 -14.36
C THR A 88 23.45 -7.49 -13.52
N ILE A 89 23.65 -7.55 -12.21
CA ILE A 89 23.30 -6.48 -11.29
C ILE A 89 24.32 -5.35 -11.47
N ASP A 90 23.85 -4.11 -11.60
CA ASP A 90 24.70 -2.95 -11.85
C ASP A 90 24.37 -1.80 -10.88
N ASN A 91 24.90 -1.88 -9.67
CA ASN A 91 24.68 -0.87 -8.63
C ASN A 91 25.27 0.51 -8.98
N SER A 92 26.12 0.65 -10.02
CA SER A 92 26.60 1.95 -10.48
C SER A 92 25.48 2.86 -11.02
N LEU A 93 24.34 2.28 -11.37
CA LEU A 93 23.17 3.00 -11.87
C LEU A 93 22.35 3.70 -10.77
N ILE A 94 22.54 3.36 -9.50
CA ILE A 94 21.73 3.85 -8.38
C ILE A 94 21.82 5.38 -8.24
N ALA A 95 23.03 5.91 -8.29
CA ALA A 95 23.25 7.35 -8.13
C ALA A 95 22.53 8.17 -9.22
N ALA A 96 22.65 7.75 -10.48
CA ALA A 96 21.99 8.41 -11.60
C ALA A 96 20.44 8.27 -11.53
N TYR A 97 19.96 7.09 -11.10
CA TYR A 97 18.52 6.88 -10.90
C TYR A 97 17.97 7.80 -9.81
N ASN A 98 18.65 7.89 -8.66
CA ASN A 98 18.24 8.75 -7.55
C ASN A 98 18.22 10.22 -7.95
N GLU A 99 19.24 10.69 -8.67
CA GLU A 99 19.31 12.06 -9.17
C GLU A 99 18.14 12.38 -10.13
N ALA A 100 17.89 11.49 -11.08
CA ALA A 100 16.84 11.66 -12.08
C ALA A 100 15.42 11.65 -11.48
N ASN A 101 15.19 10.92 -10.40
CA ASN A 101 13.86 10.73 -9.81
C ASN A 101 13.67 11.47 -8.47
N GLY A 102 14.69 12.17 -7.96
CA GLY A 102 14.63 12.86 -6.67
C GLY A 102 14.46 11.91 -5.48
N THR A 103 15.08 10.71 -5.56
CA THR A 103 14.96 9.64 -4.57
C THR A 103 16.28 9.39 -3.84
N ASN A 104 16.27 8.57 -2.78
CA ASN A 104 17.43 8.19 -1.98
C ASN A 104 17.49 6.67 -1.75
N TYR A 105 17.25 5.89 -2.79
CA TYR A 105 17.33 4.44 -2.70
C TYR A 105 18.76 3.99 -2.43
N VAL A 106 18.90 2.93 -1.62
CA VAL A 106 20.19 2.26 -1.36
C VAL A 106 20.27 0.96 -2.15
N ALA A 107 21.49 0.44 -2.32
CA ALA A 107 21.68 -0.85 -2.97
C ALA A 107 21.06 -1.99 -2.16
N MET A 108 20.37 -2.92 -2.83
CA MET A 108 19.96 -4.17 -2.21
C MET A 108 21.21 -5.00 -1.84
N PRO A 109 21.33 -5.51 -0.58
CA PRO A 109 22.43 -6.39 -0.21
C PRO A 109 22.49 -7.63 -1.10
N GLU A 110 23.68 -8.00 -1.58
CA GLU A 110 23.85 -9.17 -2.46
C GLU A 110 23.36 -10.48 -1.81
N SER A 111 23.54 -10.62 -0.50
CA SER A 111 23.08 -11.77 0.27
C SER A 111 21.55 -11.90 0.34
N ALA A 112 20.83 -10.83 0.01
CA ALA A 112 19.38 -10.81 -0.03
C ALA A 112 18.79 -11.20 -1.39
N ILE A 113 19.64 -11.45 -2.39
CA ILE A 113 19.21 -11.61 -3.78
C ILE A 113 19.37 -13.06 -4.24
N ASP A 114 18.33 -13.64 -4.81
CA ASP A 114 18.44 -14.82 -5.68
C ASP A 114 18.53 -14.34 -7.14
N ALA A 115 19.71 -14.43 -7.68
CA ALA A 115 20.07 -14.09 -9.06
C ALA A 115 20.43 -15.33 -9.90
N SER A 116 19.85 -16.47 -9.60
CA SER A 116 20.17 -17.75 -10.27
C SER A 116 19.71 -17.81 -11.73
N ARG A 117 18.78 -16.93 -12.14
CA ARG A 117 18.18 -16.89 -13.47
C ARG A 117 18.50 -15.60 -14.25
N LEU A 118 19.78 -15.27 -14.35
CA LEU A 118 20.28 -14.10 -15.07
C LEU A 118 20.74 -14.39 -16.51
N THR A 119 20.48 -15.57 -17.04
CA THR A 119 20.81 -15.93 -18.43
C THR A 119 19.62 -16.57 -19.09
N VAL A 120 19.33 -16.11 -20.31
CA VAL A 120 18.25 -16.65 -21.16
C VAL A 120 18.73 -16.84 -22.60
N THR A 121 17.99 -17.62 -23.36
CA THR A 121 18.30 -17.91 -24.78
C THR A 121 17.14 -17.51 -25.67
N ILE A 122 17.42 -16.71 -26.69
CA ILE A 122 16.51 -16.42 -27.80
C ILE A 122 16.80 -17.44 -28.89
N PRO A 123 15.83 -18.28 -29.27
CA PRO A 123 16.00 -19.24 -30.37
C PRO A 123 16.24 -18.56 -31.72
N LYS A 124 16.91 -19.25 -32.62
CA LYS A 124 16.94 -18.85 -34.01
C LYS A 124 15.49 -18.65 -34.53
N ASP A 125 15.33 -17.68 -35.40
CA ASP A 125 14.06 -17.29 -36.04
C ASP A 125 12.97 -16.80 -35.04
N SER A 126 13.36 -16.50 -33.77
CA SER A 126 12.49 -15.96 -32.71
C SER A 126 12.82 -14.51 -32.41
N ILE A 127 11.82 -13.75 -31.94
CA ILE A 127 11.96 -12.39 -31.41
C ILE A 127 11.92 -12.35 -29.87
N ALA A 128 11.82 -13.49 -29.18
CA ALA A 128 11.71 -13.56 -27.74
C ALA A 128 12.52 -14.72 -27.17
N ALA A 129 13.04 -14.53 -25.97
CA ALA A 129 13.66 -15.61 -25.21
C ALA A 129 12.63 -16.67 -24.79
N ARG A 130 13.10 -17.92 -24.64
CA ARG A 130 12.26 -19.03 -24.13
C ARG A 130 11.87 -18.84 -22.68
N ASP A 131 12.82 -18.33 -21.90
CA ASP A 131 12.68 -18.13 -20.47
C ASP A 131 12.72 -16.63 -20.16
N THR A 132 12.39 -16.30 -18.92
CA THR A 132 12.38 -14.93 -18.42
C THR A 132 13.53 -14.76 -17.41
N ILE A 133 14.21 -13.63 -17.45
CA ILE A 133 15.11 -13.22 -16.35
C ILE A 133 14.27 -13.04 -15.10
N VAL A 134 14.71 -13.67 -14.02
CA VAL A 134 14.02 -13.59 -12.72
C VAL A 134 15.01 -13.17 -11.65
N VAL A 135 14.64 -12.15 -10.91
CA VAL A 135 15.38 -11.67 -9.74
C VAL A 135 14.41 -11.68 -8.55
N LYS A 136 14.81 -12.34 -7.46
CA LYS A 136 13.98 -12.43 -6.25
C LYS A 136 14.74 -11.84 -5.06
N VAL A 137 13.98 -11.28 -4.13
CA VAL A 137 14.49 -11.01 -2.79
C VAL A 137 14.14 -12.21 -1.91
N LEU A 138 15.15 -12.74 -1.23
CA LEU A 138 15.01 -13.91 -0.37
C LEU A 138 14.23 -13.54 0.90
N GLU A 139 13.18 -14.27 1.22
CA GLU A 139 12.39 -14.05 2.44
C GLU A 139 13.24 -14.14 3.72
N SER A 140 14.25 -15.01 3.72
CA SER A 140 15.20 -15.14 4.83
C SER A 140 16.04 -13.88 5.10
N ALA A 141 16.10 -12.95 4.14
CA ALA A 141 16.80 -11.69 4.27
C ALA A 141 15.91 -10.57 4.82
N PHE A 142 14.59 -10.69 4.76
CA PHE A 142 13.65 -9.64 5.17
C PHE A 142 13.95 -9.04 6.55
N PRO A 143 14.27 -9.83 7.61
CA PRO A 143 14.58 -9.28 8.93
C PRO A 143 15.75 -8.28 8.96
N ASN A 144 16.60 -8.30 7.94
CA ASN A 144 17.80 -7.46 7.86
C ASN A 144 17.66 -6.29 6.86
N LEU A 145 16.51 -6.18 6.20
CA LEU A 145 16.24 -5.12 5.22
C LEU A 145 15.50 -3.97 5.92
N ASN A 146 16.25 -3.10 6.61
CA ASN A 146 15.71 -2.05 7.48
C ASN A 146 15.73 -0.63 6.86
N GLU A 147 16.25 -0.47 5.64
CA GLU A 147 16.19 0.81 4.94
C GLU A 147 14.79 1.00 4.32
N LYS A 148 14.32 2.22 4.25
CA LYS A 148 12.97 2.54 3.75
C LYS A 148 12.72 2.08 2.32
N ALA A 149 13.79 2.07 1.50
CA ALA A 149 13.67 1.62 0.13
C ALA A 149 15.03 1.22 -0.46
N TYR A 150 14.98 0.17 -1.25
CA TYR A 150 16.11 -0.40 -1.97
C TYR A 150 15.91 -0.31 -3.47
N LEU A 151 17.00 -0.15 -4.21
CA LEU A 151 17.02 -0.25 -5.65
C LEU A 151 17.96 -1.37 -6.08
N LEU A 152 17.49 -2.23 -6.96
CA LEU A 152 18.25 -3.30 -7.57
C LEU A 152 18.23 -3.12 -9.09
N PRO A 153 19.20 -2.41 -9.67
CA PRO A 153 19.31 -2.27 -11.12
C PRO A 153 19.90 -3.53 -11.74
N ILE A 154 19.37 -3.92 -12.88
CA ILE A 154 19.92 -4.99 -13.73
C ILE A 154 20.19 -4.45 -15.12
N ARG A 155 21.22 -4.99 -15.77
CA ARG A 155 21.60 -4.60 -17.13
C ARG A 155 21.91 -5.82 -17.98
N ILE A 156 21.50 -5.80 -19.25
CA ILE A 156 22.00 -6.74 -20.26
C ILE A 156 23.49 -6.45 -20.46
N SER A 157 24.35 -7.31 -19.95
CA SER A 157 25.80 -7.13 -19.96
C SER A 157 26.48 -7.82 -21.15
N GLN A 158 25.85 -8.89 -21.67
CA GLN A 158 26.41 -9.64 -22.78
C GLN A 158 25.34 -10.24 -23.66
N VAL A 159 25.54 -10.14 -24.97
CA VAL A 159 24.77 -10.83 -26.00
C VAL A 159 25.75 -11.66 -26.84
N GLN A 160 25.55 -12.98 -26.83
CA GLN A 160 26.33 -13.92 -27.65
C GLN A 160 25.42 -14.50 -28.72
N GLY A 161 25.70 -14.17 -29.98
CA GLY A 161 24.89 -14.58 -31.13
C GLY A 161 24.52 -13.39 -31.99
N ASP A 162 23.22 -13.13 -32.17
CA ASP A 162 22.72 -12.03 -32.99
C ASP A 162 22.38 -10.80 -32.14
N GLY A 163 22.76 -9.62 -32.61
CA GLY A 163 22.42 -8.34 -31.99
C GLY A 163 23.34 -7.89 -30.86
N LYS A 164 22.91 -6.81 -30.20
CA LYS A 164 23.58 -6.23 -29.04
C LYS A 164 22.54 -5.73 -28.01
N GLY A 165 22.94 -5.58 -26.75
CA GLY A 165 22.08 -5.00 -25.72
C GLY A 165 21.68 -3.56 -26.06
N SER A 166 20.42 -3.22 -25.85
CA SER A 166 19.94 -1.83 -25.92
C SER A 166 20.53 -1.03 -24.75
N GLU A 167 21.03 0.17 -25.00
CA GLU A 167 21.56 1.04 -23.92
C GLU A 167 20.44 1.56 -23.04
N GLU A 168 19.28 1.91 -23.59
CA GLU A 168 18.12 2.44 -22.86
C GLU A 168 17.24 1.34 -22.28
N ARG A 169 16.81 0.39 -23.12
CA ARG A 169 15.88 -0.67 -22.72
C ARG A 169 16.55 -1.97 -22.28
N GLY A 170 17.86 -2.02 -22.27
CA GLY A 170 18.64 -3.10 -21.69
C GLY A 170 18.86 -2.96 -20.17
N ILE A 171 18.26 -1.95 -19.57
CA ILE A 171 18.28 -1.70 -18.12
C ILE A 171 16.88 -1.99 -17.56
N GLY A 172 16.85 -2.64 -16.40
CA GLY A 172 15.64 -2.86 -15.60
C GLY A 172 15.89 -2.51 -14.15
N TYR A 173 14.84 -2.12 -13.44
CA TYR A 173 14.91 -1.73 -12.05
C TYR A 173 13.94 -2.54 -11.20
N VAL A 174 14.39 -2.99 -10.03
CA VAL A 174 13.52 -3.53 -8.99
C VAL A 174 13.58 -2.58 -7.81
N LEU A 175 12.44 -1.97 -7.50
CA LEU A 175 12.27 -1.08 -6.36
C LEU A 175 11.61 -1.85 -5.24
N VAL A 176 12.22 -1.84 -4.07
CA VAL A 176 11.69 -2.54 -2.90
C VAL A 176 11.55 -1.55 -1.77
N SER A 177 10.31 -1.29 -1.37
CA SER A 177 10.01 -0.51 -0.16
C SER A 177 9.90 -1.41 1.06
N THR A 178 10.14 -0.84 2.23
CA THR A 178 9.84 -1.48 3.51
C THR A 178 8.82 -0.66 4.28
N GLU A 179 7.91 -1.33 4.96
CA GLU A 179 6.86 -0.71 5.76
C GLU A 179 6.78 -1.42 7.12
N ASP A 180 6.62 -0.64 8.18
CA ASP A 180 6.31 -1.15 9.51
C ASP A 180 4.80 -1.00 9.73
N LYS A 181 4.06 -2.11 9.74
CA LYS A 181 2.62 -2.10 10.01
C LYS A 181 2.12 -3.49 10.40
N LEU A 182 1.11 -3.54 11.26
CA LEU A 182 0.47 -4.79 11.65
C LEU A 182 -0.81 -5.04 10.84
N ILE A 183 -1.55 -4.00 10.47
CA ILE A 183 -2.75 -4.13 9.64
C ILE A 183 -2.37 -4.64 8.26
N LYS A 184 -2.95 -5.79 7.90
CA LYS A 184 -2.73 -6.43 6.60
C LYS A 184 -3.67 -5.84 5.55
N GLU A 185 -4.95 -5.90 5.82
CA GLU A 185 -5.98 -5.42 4.90
C GLU A 185 -7.26 -5.05 5.63
N ILE A 186 -8.12 -4.34 4.94
CA ILE A 186 -9.45 -3.96 5.36
C ILE A 186 -10.41 -4.59 4.35
N GLY A 187 -11.22 -5.54 4.80
CA GLY A 187 -11.97 -6.38 3.88
C GLY A 187 -13.20 -7.02 4.51
N SER A 188 -13.33 -8.33 4.39
CA SER A 188 -14.44 -9.13 4.87
C SER A 188 -14.09 -9.90 6.14
N ALA A 189 -15.08 -10.52 6.77
CA ALA A 189 -14.87 -11.40 7.93
C ALA A 189 -13.91 -12.57 7.63
N ASP A 190 -13.94 -13.07 6.39
CA ASP A 190 -13.14 -14.22 5.97
C ASP A 190 -11.64 -13.90 5.86
N ASP A 191 -11.30 -12.60 5.80
CA ASP A 191 -9.91 -12.12 5.72
C ASP A 191 -9.26 -12.05 7.11
N VAL A 192 -10.04 -12.14 8.20
CA VAL A 192 -9.54 -12.04 9.58
C VAL A 192 -9.32 -13.44 10.16
N LEU A 193 -8.11 -13.67 10.67
CA LEU A 193 -7.76 -14.94 11.30
C LEU A 193 -8.56 -15.17 12.60
N GLY A 194 -8.89 -16.43 12.88
CA GLY A 194 -9.57 -16.83 14.11
C GLY A 194 -11.06 -16.51 14.11
N SER A 195 -11.61 -16.15 15.25
CA SER A 195 -13.03 -15.86 15.42
C SER A 195 -13.27 -14.65 16.32
N VAL A 196 -14.39 -13.96 16.10
CA VAL A 196 -14.77 -12.86 16.98
C VAL A 196 -15.11 -13.39 18.38
N LEU A 197 -14.60 -12.74 19.41
CA LEU A 197 -14.99 -13.01 20.79
C LEU A 197 -16.49 -12.75 20.97
N THR A 198 -17.11 -13.57 21.80
CA THR A 198 -18.54 -13.45 22.14
C THR A 198 -18.74 -13.21 23.65
N ASP A 199 -17.71 -13.42 24.47
CA ASP A 199 -17.74 -13.17 25.90
C ASP A 199 -16.91 -11.92 26.24
N TYR A 200 -17.61 -10.86 26.55
CA TYR A 200 -17.05 -9.55 26.95
C TYR A 200 -17.26 -9.26 28.46
N ALA A 201 -17.57 -10.28 29.24
CA ALA A 201 -17.86 -10.09 30.67
C ALA A 201 -16.67 -9.46 31.40
N GLY A 202 -16.94 -8.38 32.13
CA GLY A 202 -15.94 -7.64 32.89
C GLY A 202 -15.06 -6.67 32.09
N TRP A 203 -15.21 -6.60 30.77
CA TRP A 203 -14.50 -5.60 29.98
C TRP A 203 -14.94 -4.19 30.37
N THR A 204 -14.00 -3.25 30.33
CA THR A 204 -14.27 -1.84 30.60
C THR A 204 -13.80 -0.99 29.43
N ALA A 205 -14.47 0.14 29.22
CA ALA A 205 -14.11 1.11 28.22
C ALA A 205 -14.12 2.53 28.79
N LYS A 206 -13.21 3.37 28.32
CA LYS A 206 -13.14 4.78 28.71
C LYS A 206 -12.60 5.65 27.59
N TYR A 207 -12.93 6.91 27.63
CA TYR A 207 -12.25 7.92 26.81
C TYR A 207 -10.82 8.15 27.32
N SER A 208 -9.93 8.68 26.50
CA SER A 208 -8.57 9.01 26.95
C SER A 208 -8.53 10.11 28.03
N THR A 209 -9.60 10.90 28.14
CA THR A 209 -9.82 11.85 29.24
C THR A 209 -10.06 11.18 30.57
N GLY A 210 -10.29 9.87 30.62
CA GLY A 210 -10.62 9.08 31.81
C GLY A 210 -12.12 8.92 32.06
N ALA A 211 -12.98 9.63 31.33
CA ALA A 211 -14.43 9.45 31.45
C ALA A 211 -14.83 8.04 30.99
N GLU A 212 -15.67 7.37 31.77
CA GLU A 212 -16.12 6.01 31.48
C GLU A 212 -17.10 5.98 30.30
N ILE A 213 -17.01 4.91 29.53
CA ILE A 213 -17.95 4.53 28.48
C ILE A 213 -18.70 3.30 28.99
N ASN A 214 -20.02 3.25 28.75
CA ASN A 214 -20.75 2.02 28.97
C ASN A 214 -20.26 0.94 28.00
N ALA A 215 -19.40 0.05 28.46
CA ALA A 215 -18.80 -0.99 27.64
C ALA A 215 -19.88 -1.89 26.99
N GLY A 216 -21.07 -2.06 27.64
CA GLY A 216 -22.18 -2.79 27.05
C GLY A 216 -22.64 -2.23 25.71
N GLU A 217 -22.55 -0.92 25.50
CA GLU A 217 -22.94 -0.29 24.22
C GLU A 217 -21.95 -0.55 23.08
N LEU A 218 -20.74 -1.03 23.36
CA LEU A 218 -19.73 -1.39 22.37
C LEU A 218 -19.79 -2.86 21.94
N PHE A 219 -20.54 -3.70 22.68
CA PHE A 219 -20.47 -5.15 22.54
C PHE A 219 -21.85 -5.81 22.56
N ASP A 220 -22.95 -5.07 22.35
CA ASP A 220 -24.34 -5.59 22.42
C ASP A 220 -24.90 -6.02 21.05
N GLY A 221 -24.15 -5.81 19.97
CA GLY A 221 -24.58 -6.12 18.61
C GLY A 221 -25.52 -5.07 18.02
N SER A 222 -25.77 -3.96 18.71
CA SER A 222 -26.66 -2.89 18.22
C SER A 222 -25.86 -1.84 17.42
N LEU A 223 -26.39 -1.43 16.29
CA LEU A 223 -25.86 -0.31 15.51
C LEU A 223 -26.57 1.01 15.81
N GLU A 224 -27.62 0.98 16.64
CA GLU A 224 -28.45 2.15 16.97
C GLU A 224 -28.06 2.84 18.28
N ASN A 225 -26.98 2.43 18.91
CA ASN A 225 -26.39 3.03 20.10
C ASN A 225 -24.88 3.05 19.98
N GLY A 226 -24.20 3.60 20.98
CA GLY A 226 -22.76 3.61 21.08
C GLY A 226 -22.21 4.96 21.53
N PRO A 227 -20.96 5.00 22.03
CA PRO A 227 -20.33 6.21 22.48
C PRO A 227 -20.13 7.21 21.36
N GLN A 228 -20.53 8.45 21.63
CA GLN A 228 -20.24 9.57 20.75
C GLN A 228 -18.79 10.06 20.96
N LEU A 229 -18.07 10.20 19.87
CA LEU A 229 -16.70 10.66 19.81
C LEU A 229 -16.70 12.06 19.20
N ARG A 230 -16.11 13.04 19.86
CA ARG A 230 -16.27 14.44 19.46
C ARG A 230 -14.93 15.15 19.34
N THR A 231 -14.76 15.89 18.24
CA THR A 231 -13.61 16.78 18.00
C THR A 231 -13.86 18.22 18.46
N ASP A 232 -15.12 18.57 18.79
CA ASP A 232 -15.52 19.94 19.15
C ASP A 232 -15.24 20.33 20.62
N GLY A 233 -14.55 19.48 21.37
CA GLY A 233 -14.12 19.75 22.75
C GLY A 233 -15.24 19.67 23.80
N ASN A 234 -16.42 19.21 23.46
CA ASN A 234 -17.52 19.11 24.39
C ASN A 234 -17.36 17.96 25.39
N GLU A 235 -17.39 18.31 26.68
CA GLU A 235 -17.66 17.43 27.82
C GLU A 235 -16.79 16.19 28.01
N GLY A 236 -15.47 16.32 27.85
CA GLY A 236 -14.54 15.21 28.15
C GLY A 236 -14.65 14.01 27.20
N LYS A 237 -15.51 14.08 26.21
CA LYS A 237 -15.57 13.12 25.12
C LYS A 237 -14.55 13.53 24.06
N ASN A 238 -13.63 12.67 23.79
CA ASN A 238 -12.66 12.85 22.72
C ASN A 238 -12.77 11.71 21.69
N THR A 239 -11.92 11.74 20.70
CA THR A 239 -11.91 10.76 19.63
C THR A 239 -11.22 9.45 19.98
N CYS A 240 -10.77 9.27 21.22
CA CYS A 240 -9.97 8.12 21.62
C CYS A 240 -10.72 7.25 22.65
N VAL A 241 -10.92 6.00 22.30
CA VAL A 241 -11.51 4.94 23.15
C VAL A 241 -10.42 3.98 23.59
N ILE A 242 -10.35 3.69 24.89
CA ILE A 242 -9.45 2.69 25.47
C ILE A 242 -10.31 1.58 26.07
N VAL A 243 -10.08 0.35 25.62
CA VAL A 243 -10.74 -0.86 26.11
C VAL A 243 -9.76 -1.70 26.91
N ASP A 244 -10.15 -2.16 28.10
CA ASP A 244 -9.45 -3.17 28.89
C ASP A 244 -10.21 -4.50 28.79
N MET A 245 -9.60 -5.48 28.14
CA MET A 245 -10.13 -6.84 27.98
C MET A 245 -9.98 -7.69 29.24
N GLN A 246 -9.44 -7.14 30.34
CA GLN A 246 -9.18 -7.77 31.64
C GLN A 246 -8.12 -8.88 31.63
N LYS A 247 -7.90 -9.52 30.51
CA LYS A 247 -6.87 -10.54 30.31
C LYS A 247 -6.22 -10.36 28.94
N GLN A 248 -5.01 -10.86 28.81
CA GLN A 248 -4.32 -10.90 27.53
C GLN A 248 -5.06 -11.84 26.57
N GLN A 249 -5.25 -11.36 25.34
CA GLN A 249 -5.80 -12.10 24.20
C GLN A 249 -4.78 -12.13 23.06
N ASN A 250 -4.85 -13.09 22.18
CA ASN A 250 -4.09 -13.11 20.92
C ASN A 250 -4.94 -12.45 19.84
N VAL A 251 -4.86 -11.12 19.74
CA VAL A 251 -5.68 -10.32 18.84
C VAL A 251 -5.19 -10.46 17.40
N SER A 252 -6.06 -10.85 16.50
CA SER A 252 -5.78 -11.03 15.07
C SER A 252 -6.48 -10.04 14.15
N GLY A 253 -7.34 -9.21 14.71
CA GLY A 253 -8.05 -8.18 13.96
C GLY A 253 -9.29 -7.67 14.68
N PHE A 254 -10.04 -6.85 14.00
CA PHE A 254 -11.25 -6.20 14.50
C PHE A 254 -12.37 -6.20 13.49
N ARG A 255 -13.60 -6.12 13.99
CA ARG A 255 -14.73 -5.57 13.26
C ARG A 255 -15.21 -4.32 13.97
N LEU A 256 -15.52 -3.29 13.22
CA LEU A 256 -15.99 -2.01 13.71
C LEU A 256 -17.31 -1.68 13.03
N ALA A 257 -18.24 -1.10 13.76
CA ALA A 257 -19.45 -0.54 13.17
C ALA A 257 -19.67 0.89 13.66
N ARG A 258 -20.07 1.75 12.74
CA ARG A 258 -20.49 3.11 13.07
C ARG A 258 -21.94 3.10 13.50
N TYR A 259 -22.35 4.16 14.20
CA TYR A 259 -23.77 4.39 14.50
C TYR A 259 -24.55 4.59 13.21
N TRP A 260 -25.65 3.86 13.10
CA TRP A 260 -26.59 3.98 12.00
C TRP A 260 -28.00 3.82 12.52
N LYS A 261 -28.89 4.77 12.20
CA LYS A 261 -30.28 4.70 12.59
C LYS A 261 -31.18 5.24 11.51
N SER A 262 -32.19 4.46 11.16
CA SER A 262 -33.25 4.83 10.24
C SER A 262 -34.51 5.26 11.01
N TYR A 263 -35.04 6.39 10.63
CA TYR A 263 -36.27 6.93 11.19
C TYR A 263 -37.39 6.96 10.12
N TRP A 264 -38.61 6.85 10.55
CA TRP A 264 -39.81 6.98 9.69
C TRP A 264 -39.77 6.09 8.43
N GLY A 265 -39.40 4.85 8.59
CA GLY A 265 -39.39 3.89 7.48
C GLY A 265 -38.36 4.19 6.39
N GLY A 266 -37.25 4.83 6.75
CA GLY A 266 -36.14 5.13 5.84
C GLY A 266 -36.15 6.55 5.26
N TRP A 267 -37.08 7.40 5.67
CA TRP A 267 -37.14 8.80 5.24
C TRP A 267 -36.00 9.65 5.81
N TRP A 268 -35.47 9.27 6.97
CA TRP A 268 -34.35 9.94 7.61
C TRP A 268 -33.38 8.90 8.11
N ILE A 269 -32.12 9.04 7.74
CA ILE A 269 -30.99 8.21 8.20
C ILE A 269 -30.04 9.11 8.95
N GLU A 270 -29.68 8.71 10.16
CA GLU A 270 -28.66 9.36 10.98
C GLU A 270 -27.44 8.45 11.01
N GLU A 271 -26.31 8.98 10.56
CA GLU A 271 -25.03 8.27 10.50
C GLU A 271 -23.92 9.16 11.01
N TYR A 272 -23.05 8.60 11.84
CA TYR A 272 -21.87 9.29 12.33
C TYR A 272 -20.60 8.59 11.85
N TYR A 273 -20.09 9.06 10.73
CA TYR A 273 -18.91 8.51 10.07
C TYR A 273 -17.64 8.92 10.77
N PHE A 274 -16.60 8.10 10.58
CA PHE A 274 -15.22 8.44 10.84
C PHE A 274 -14.38 8.29 9.57
N SER A 275 -13.39 9.18 9.39
CA SER A 275 -12.50 9.18 8.22
C SER A 275 -11.29 8.27 8.39
N SER A 276 -10.90 8.02 9.63
CA SER A 276 -9.83 7.06 9.96
C SER A 276 -9.98 6.49 11.36
N VAL A 277 -9.37 5.32 11.55
CA VAL A 277 -9.20 4.69 12.87
C VAL A 277 -7.74 4.31 13.03
N HIS A 278 -7.06 4.96 13.97
CA HIS A 278 -5.73 4.58 14.40
C HIS A 278 -5.83 3.58 15.55
N ILE A 279 -5.10 2.48 15.46
CA ILE A 279 -5.20 1.35 16.39
C ILE A 279 -3.86 1.14 17.07
N ASP A 280 -3.89 1.11 18.39
CA ASP A 280 -2.76 0.73 19.23
C ASP A 280 -3.12 -0.42 20.15
N LEU A 281 -2.14 -1.24 20.46
CA LEU A 281 -2.24 -2.40 21.36
C LEU A 281 -1.30 -2.22 22.57
N SER A 282 -1.71 -2.76 23.73
CA SER A 282 -0.87 -2.76 24.91
C SER A 282 -1.15 -3.97 25.81
N ASN A 283 -0.16 -4.37 26.61
CA ASN A 283 -0.32 -5.38 27.65
C ASN A 283 -0.42 -4.79 29.05
N ASP A 284 0.02 -3.56 29.25
CA ASP A 284 0.09 -2.88 30.57
C ASP A 284 -0.77 -1.60 30.65
N GLY A 285 -1.35 -1.16 29.53
CA GLY A 285 -2.15 0.05 29.42
C GLY A 285 -1.33 1.35 29.46
N THR A 286 -0.01 1.25 29.43
CA THR A 286 0.92 2.39 29.51
C THR A 286 1.88 2.45 28.33
N THR A 287 2.41 1.31 27.92
CA THR A 287 3.28 1.15 26.76
C THR A 287 2.45 0.66 25.59
N TRP A 288 2.41 1.47 24.52
CA TRP A 288 1.56 1.20 23.37
C TRP A 288 2.40 0.85 22.14
N THR A 289 1.95 -0.17 21.42
CA THR A 289 2.49 -0.57 20.12
C THR A 289 1.48 -0.24 19.07
N GLU A 290 1.90 0.54 18.10
CA GLU A 290 1.07 0.91 16.95
C GLU A 290 0.78 -0.32 16.06
N ALA A 291 -0.50 -0.56 15.78
CA ALA A 291 -0.93 -1.56 14.80
C ALA A 291 -1.07 -0.95 13.41
N GLY A 292 -1.41 0.33 13.34
CA GLY A 292 -1.58 1.09 12.10
C GLY A 292 -2.87 1.90 12.05
N THR A 293 -3.12 2.49 10.91
CA THR A 293 -4.33 3.31 10.64
C THR A 293 -5.13 2.70 9.49
N ALA A 294 -6.43 2.55 9.71
CA ALA A 294 -7.40 2.21 8.68
C ALA A 294 -8.10 3.48 8.20
N LEU A 295 -8.10 3.74 6.89
CA LEU A 295 -8.71 4.92 6.27
C LEU A 295 -10.11 4.62 5.74
N GLU A 296 -11.00 5.62 5.71
CA GLU A 296 -12.35 5.50 5.14
C GLU A 296 -12.34 5.03 3.68
N ALA A 297 -11.33 5.46 2.90
CA ALA A 297 -11.17 5.04 1.52
C ALA A 297 -11.01 3.52 1.37
N ASP A 298 -10.41 2.89 2.39
CA ASP A 298 -10.18 1.45 2.45
C ASP A 298 -11.34 0.73 3.16
N MET A 299 -12.19 1.48 3.88
CA MET A 299 -13.35 0.97 4.59
C MET A 299 -14.62 1.39 3.84
N PRO A 300 -15.15 0.57 2.94
CA PRO A 300 -16.33 0.93 2.15
C PRO A 300 -17.49 1.32 3.05
N LYS A 301 -18.24 2.34 2.65
CA LYS A 301 -19.48 2.78 3.29
C LYS A 301 -20.51 1.65 3.14
N ALA A 302 -20.55 0.75 4.11
CA ALA A 302 -21.49 -0.35 4.15
C ALA A 302 -22.32 -0.27 5.42
N ASP A 303 -23.58 -0.64 5.29
CA ASP A 303 -24.42 -0.90 6.45
C ASP A 303 -23.89 -2.15 7.14
N GLY A 304 -23.31 -2.00 8.33
CA GLY A 304 -22.78 -3.10 9.08
C GLY A 304 -21.31 -2.97 9.48
N TYR A 305 -20.65 -4.11 9.58
CA TYR A 305 -19.28 -4.16 10.08
C TYR A 305 -18.24 -3.92 8.99
N GLN A 306 -17.21 -3.19 9.37
CA GLN A 306 -15.95 -3.06 8.64
C GLN A 306 -14.91 -3.92 9.33
N TYR A 307 -14.16 -4.68 8.56
CA TYR A 307 -13.21 -5.68 9.08
C TYR A 307 -11.78 -5.24 8.82
N ILE A 308 -10.97 -5.30 9.87
CA ILE A 308 -9.54 -4.96 9.83
C ILE A 308 -8.78 -6.22 10.24
N SER A 309 -7.99 -6.78 9.32
CA SER A 309 -7.18 -7.95 9.58
C SER A 309 -5.73 -7.59 9.87
N PHE A 310 -5.09 -8.36 10.73
CA PHE A 310 -3.67 -8.29 11.00
C PHE A 310 -2.90 -9.35 10.21
N TYR A 311 -1.61 -9.13 10.02
CA TYR A 311 -0.71 -10.14 9.44
C TYR A 311 -0.59 -11.41 10.29
N GLY A 312 -0.89 -11.31 11.58
CA GLY A 312 -0.93 -12.43 12.52
C GLY A 312 -1.37 -11.99 13.92
N PRO A 313 -1.64 -12.95 14.82
CA PRO A 313 -2.12 -12.64 16.16
C PRO A 313 -1.03 -11.98 17.02
N VAL A 314 -1.40 -10.93 17.74
CA VAL A 314 -0.53 -10.19 18.67
C VAL A 314 -1.12 -10.27 20.07
N PRO A 315 -0.32 -10.62 21.10
CA PRO A 315 -0.78 -10.63 22.46
C PRO A 315 -1.05 -9.19 22.96
N ALA A 316 -2.28 -8.92 23.36
CA ALA A 316 -2.70 -7.63 23.90
C ALA A 316 -3.78 -7.80 24.97
N ARG A 317 -3.78 -6.94 25.99
CA ARG A 317 -4.85 -6.80 26.96
C ARG A 317 -5.64 -5.52 26.73
N TYR A 318 -4.98 -4.47 26.28
CA TYR A 318 -5.61 -3.16 26.06
C TYR A 318 -5.61 -2.82 24.58
N LEU A 319 -6.71 -2.19 24.16
CA LEU A 319 -6.89 -1.63 22.82
C LEU A 319 -7.08 -0.13 22.96
N ARG A 320 -6.47 0.65 22.08
CA ARG A 320 -6.72 2.07 21.94
C ARG A 320 -7.11 2.36 20.51
N LEU A 321 -8.31 2.91 20.34
CA LEU A 321 -8.87 3.29 19.05
C LEU A 321 -8.99 4.80 19.03
N THR A 322 -8.19 5.47 18.20
CA THR A 322 -8.30 6.90 17.97
C THR A 322 -8.99 7.11 16.63
N ILE A 323 -10.15 7.74 16.68
CA ILE A 323 -11.04 7.91 15.54
C ILE A 323 -11.02 9.37 15.11
N GLU A 324 -10.78 9.63 13.84
CA GLU A 324 -10.94 10.95 13.25
C GLU A 324 -12.34 11.09 12.67
N SER A 325 -13.00 12.19 12.98
CA SER A 325 -14.31 12.50 12.43
C SER A 325 -14.20 12.79 10.93
N GLY A 326 -15.23 12.41 10.18
CA GLY A 326 -15.38 12.78 8.79
C GLY A 326 -15.80 14.24 8.60
N GLU A 327 -16.87 14.46 7.85
CA GLU A 327 -17.42 15.81 7.60
C GLU A 327 -18.09 16.45 8.84
N SER A 328 -18.45 15.64 9.84
CA SER A 328 -19.07 16.07 11.09
C SER A 328 -18.04 16.15 12.22
N ALA A 329 -18.25 17.08 13.17
CA ALA A 329 -17.46 17.12 14.42
C ALA A 329 -17.79 15.95 15.38
N VAL A 330 -18.72 15.09 15.02
CA VAL A 330 -19.17 13.94 15.81
C VAL A 330 -19.01 12.68 14.99
N SER A 331 -18.37 11.68 15.58
CA SER A 331 -18.36 10.30 15.10
C SER A 331 -18.94 9.38 16.17
N SER A 332 -19.28 8.16 15.80
CA SER A 332 -19.73 7.17 16.78
C SER A 332 -19.19 5.79 16.41
N LEU A 333 -18.66 5.10 17.41
CA LEU A 333 -18.33 3.68 17.34
C LEU A 333 -19.49 2.91 17.98
N ALA A 334 -20.42 2.42 17.17
CA ALA A 334 -21.59 1.71 17.68
C ALA A 334 -21.22 0.31 18.19
N GLU A 335 -20.34 -0.36 17.50
CA GLU A 335 -19.99 -1.75 17.84
C GLU A 335 -18.51 -2.03 17.58
N LEU A 336 -17.91 -2.80 18.47
CA LEU A 336 -16.54 -3.28 18.36
C LEU A 336 -16.51 -4.80 18.57
N GLY A 337 -15.98 -5.55 17.62
CA GLY A 337 -15.69 -6.96 17.79
C GLY A 337 -14.20 -7.23 17.68
N VAL A 338 -13.67 -8.04 18.58
CA VAL A 338 -12.25 -8.40 18.63
C VAL A 338 -12.10 -9.83 18.14
N PHE A 339 -11.30 -10.04 17.09
CA PHE A 339 -10.94 -11.38 16.62
C PHE A 339 -9.72 -11.88 17.37
N VAL A 340 -9.76 -13.14 17.76
CA VAL A 340 -8.67 -13.85 18.45
C VAL A 340 -8.39 -15.19 17.82
N ASN A 341 -7.13 -15.63 17.91
CA ASN A 341 -6.66 -16.89 17.38
C ASN A 341 -5.84 -17.67 18.43
#